data_6179c7fb6be3852d77ea51921d25f831
#
_entry.id   6179c7fb6be3852d77ea51921d25f831
#
_cell.length_a   1.000
_cell.length_b   1.000
_cell.length_c   1.000
_cell.angle_alpha   90.00
_cell.angle_beta   90.00
_cell.angle_gamma   90.00
#
_symmetry.space_group_name_H-M   'P 1'
#
loop_
_entity.id
_entity.type
_entity.pdbx_description
1 polymer ?
#
loop_
_entity_poly.entity_id
_entity_poly.type
_entity_poly.pdbx_seq_one_letter_code
_entity_poly.pdbx_strand_id
1 'polypeptide(L)'
;VIVETLTDNKNRTASNIRTIFQKAGGSLGTQGSASHNFNQMGVIKISKDEISDEEILELAIESGADECVTKDEFHEIQCSVNEIYNVKKKLEKKINNFISTNIEWIQLNSVQVSKEKEENLIEFFETLIDDEDVQNIFSNVKLNTN
;
A
#
# COMPACT_ATOMS: atom_id res chain seq x y z
N VAL A 1 -0.97 11.10 -3.22
CA VAL A 1 -1.84 10.27 -2.40
C VAL A 1 -2.93 9.65 -3.27
N ILE A 2 -3.11 8.36 -3.12
CA ILE A 2 -4.20 7.62 -3.76
C ILE A 2 -5.12 7.11 -2.66
N VAL A 3 -6.41 7.35 -2.80
CA VAL A 3 -7.42 6.89 -1.86
C VAL A 3 -8.33 5.89 -2.57
N GLU A 4 -8.34 4.66 -2.07
CA GLU A 4 -9.25 3.64 -2.60
C GLU A 4 -10.53 3.62 -1.77
N THR A 5 -11.66 3.67 -2.44
CA THR A 5 -12.96 3.70 -1.78
C THR A 5 -13.87 2.59 -2.28
N LEU A 6 -14.76 2.15 -1.42
CA LEU A 6 -15.83 1.24 -1.75
C LEU A 6 -17.13 1.88 -1.24
N THR A 7 -18.02 2.22 -2.14
CA THR A 7 -19.21 3.01 -1.78
C THR A 7 -20.40 2.66 -2.66
N ASP A 8 -21.59 2.78 -2.07
CA ASP A 8 -22.86 2.70 -2.78
C ASP A 8 -23.35 4.06 -3.28
N ASN A 9 -22.61 5.13 -2.97
CA ASN A 9 -22.95 6.49 -3.38
C ASN A 9 -21.68 7.27 -3.72
N LYS A 10 -21.28 7.21 -4.98
CA LYS A 10 -20.04 7.84 -5.46
C LYS A 10 -20.02 9.35 -5.27
N ASN A 11 -21.16 10.01 -5.43
CA ASN A 11 -21.25 11.46 -5.28
C ASN A 11 -21.02 11.89 -3.83
N ARG A 12 -21.61 11.17 -2.88
CA ARG A 12 -21.42 11.43 -1.45
C ARG A 12 -19.96 11.24 -1.07
N THR A 13 -19.35 10.13 -1.48
CA THR A 13 -17.96 9.82 -1.18
C THR A 13 -17.02 10.86 -1.77
N ALA A 14 -17.19 11.21 -3.04
CA ALA A 14 -16.37 12.23 -3.70
C ALA A 14 -16.46 13.57 -2.99
N SER A 15 -17.65 13.96 -2.57
CA SER A 15 -17.87 15.22 -1.84
C SER A 15 -17.17 15.21 -0.48
N ASN A 16 -17.30 14.11 0.26
CA ASN A 16 -16.66 13.97 1.58
C ASN A 16 -15.13 14.00 1.47
N ILE A 17 -14.58 13.25 0.53
CA ILE A 17 -13.13 13.18 0.33
C ILE A 17 -12.59 14.54 -0.14
N ARG A 18 -13.30 15.22 -1.03
CA ARG A 18 -12.91 16.56 -1.49
C ARG A 18 -12.83 17.54 -0.33
N THR A 19 -13.80 17.50 0.57
CA THR A 19 -13.83 18.35 1.76
C THR A 19 -12.62 18.08 2.66
N ILE A 20 -12.29 16.81 2.87
CA ILE A 20 -11.14 16.41 3.69
C ILE A 20 -9.84 16.94 3.06
N PHE A 21 -9.68 16.79 1.74
CA PHE A 21 -8.51 17.30 1.03
C PHE A 21 -8.39 18.82 1.15
N GLN A 22 -9.50 19.54 0.95
CA GLN A 22 -9.50 21.01 1.02
C GLN A 22 -9.13 21.52 2.41
N LYS A 23 -9.64 20.90 3.45
CA LYS A 23 -9.31 21.26 4.83
C LYS A 23 -7.85 21.05 5.17
N ALA A 24 -7.21 20.09 4.51
CA ALA A 24 -5.79 19.81 4.69
C ALA A 24 -4.89 20.66 3.79
N GLY A 25 -5.46 21.53 2.98
CA GLY A 25 -4.70 22.40 2.08
C GLY A 25 -4.36 21.77 0.73
N GLY A 26 -4.94 20.62 0.42
CA GLY A 26 -4.74 19.93 -0.83
C GLY A 26 -5.93 20.07 -1.77
N SER A 27 -5.89 19.34 -2.86
CA SER A 27 -6.99 19.29 -3.82
C SER A 27 -7.17 17.88 -4.34
N LEU A 28 -8.43 17.50 -4.52
CA LEU A 28 -8.76 16.19 -5.09
C LEU A 28 -8.70 16.30 -6.62
N GLY A 29 -7.82 15.49 -7.23
CA GLY A 29 -7.74 15.39 -8.67
C GLY A 29 -8.79 14.45 -9.25
N THR A 30 -8.78 14.32 -10.56
CA THR A 30 -9.63 13.35 -11.24
C THR A 30 -9.14 11.93 -10.98
N GLN A 31 -10.03 10.95 -11.17
CA GLN A 31 -9.70 9.55 -10.98
C GLN A 31 -8.45 9.18 -11.81
N GLY A 32 -7.47 8.58 -11.15
CA GLY A 32 -6.23 8.14 -11.78
C GLY A 32 -5.18 9.21 -11.99
N SER A 33 -5.44 10.47 -11.61
CA SER A 33 -4.51 11.58 -11.86
C SER A 33 -3.17 11.44 -11.13
N ALA A 34 -3.14 10.78 -9.98
CA ALA A 34 -1.91 10.57 -9.21
C ALA A 34 -1.23 9.22 -9.50
N SER A 35 -1.84 8.38 -10.31
CA SER A 35 -1.37 7.00 -10.53
C SER A 35 0.01 6.90 -11.18
N HIS A 36 0.43 7.93 -11.93
CA HIS A 36 1.74 7.94 -12.59
C HIS A 36 2.93 7.98 -11.62
N ASN A 37 2.69 8.31 -10.36
CA ASN A 37 3.72 8.31 -9.32
C ASN A 37 3.87 6.96 -8.61
N PHE A 38 3.10 5.97 -9.01
CA PHE A 38 3.02 4.66 -8.37
C PHE A 38 3.01 3.54 -9.40
N ASN A 39 3.43 2.35 -8.96
CA ASN A 39 3.20 1.11 -9.71
C ASN A 39 2.20 0.27 -8.93
N GLN A 40 1.22 -0.28 -9.63
CA GLN A 40 0.31 -1.23 -9.03
C GLN A 40 0.95 -2.61 -9.04
N MET A 41 1.06 -3.23 -7.84
CA MET A 41 1.76 -4.50 -7.67
C MET A 41 0.91 -5.45 -6.83
N GLY A 42 1.14 -6.75 -7.04
CA GLY A 42 0.67 -7.75 -6.10
C GLY A 42 1.63 -7.77 -4.91
N VAL A 43 1.09 -7.70 -3.70
CA VAL A 43 1.89 -7.66 -2.46
C VAL A 43 1.43 -8.76 -1.52
N ILE A 44 2.37 -9.63 -1.16
CA ILE A 44 2.14 -10.75 -0.25
C ILE A 44 3.00 -10.52 0.99
N LYS A 45 2.36 -10.48 2.15
CA LYS A 45 3.05 -10.29 3.44
C LYS A 45 3.03 -11.58 4.24
N ILE A 46 4.18 -11.94 4.77
CA ILE A 46 4.41 -13.19 5.51
C ILE A 46 5.12 -12.86 6.80
N SER A 47 4.67 -13.45 7.92
CA SER A 47 5.30 -13.24 9.20
C SER A 47 6.76 -13.72 9.19
N LYS A 48 7.63 -12.99 9.87
CA LYS A 48 9.03 -13.38 10.03
C LYS A 48 9.20 -14.72 10.74
N ASP A 49 8.23 -15.10 11.54
CA ASP A 49 8.27 -16.37 12.28
C ASP A 49 8.05 -17.58 11.38
N GLU A 50 7.44 -17.38 10.21
CA GLU A 50 7.14 -18.47 9.30
C GLU A 50 8.37 -19.01 8.56
N ILE A 51 9.32 -18.15 8.24
CA ILE A 51 10.45 -18.48 7.39
C ILE A 51 11.58 -17.49 7.60
N SER A 52 12.83 -17.96 7.47
CA SER A 52 14.00 -17.09 7.61
C SER A 52 14.14 -16.12 6.43
N ASP A 53 14.92 -15.06 6.63
CA ASP A 53 15.19 -14.06 5.60
C ASP A 53 15.84 -14.68 4.37
N GLU A 54 16.77 -15.61 4.56
CA GLU A 54 17.47 -16.27 3.47
C GLU A 54 16.57 -17.20 2.68
N GLU A 55 15.77 -17.98 3.38
CA GLU A 55 14.86 -18.93 2.74
C GLU A 55 13.77 -18.24 1.95
N ILE A 56 13.20 -17.14 2.49
CA ILE A 56 12.15 -16.41 1.79
C ILE A 56 12.69 -15.75 0.52
N LEU A 57 13.91 -15.26 0.55
CA LEU A 57 14.53 -14.66 -0.64
C LEU A 57 14.65 -15.67 -1.76
N GLU A 58 15.17 -16.86 -1.47
CA GLU A 58 15.30 -17.94 -2.45
C GLU A 58 13.93 -18.37 -2.98
N LEU A 59 12.98 -18.55 -2.09
CA LEU A 59 11.64 -18.98 -2.45
C LEU A 59 10.92 -17.93 -3.31
N ALA A 60 11.10 -16.66 -3.01
CA ALA A 60 10.52 -15.57 -3.80
C ALA A 60 11.08 -15.57 -5.23
N ILE A 61 12.39 -15.75 -5.37
CA ILE A 61 13.04 -15.82 -6.69
C ILE A 61 12.50 -17.00 -7.49
N GLU A 62 12.42 -18.18 -6.87
CA GLU A 62 11.90 -19.39 -7.49
C GLU A 62 10.43 -19.26 -7.89
N SER A 63 9.68 -18.47 -7.13
CA SER A 63 8.26 -18.29 -7.37
C SER A 63 7.93 -17.26 -8.46
N GLY A 64 8.96 -16.54 -8.94
CA GLY A 64 8.77 -15.55 -10.00
C GLY A 64 8.42 -14.17 -9.47
N ALA A 65 8.69 -13.87 -8.21
CA ALA A 65 8.48 -12.56 -7.65
C ALA A 65 9.50 -11.55 -8.19
N ASP A 66 9.10 -10.31 -8.29
CA ASP A 66 9.98 -9.23 -8.75
C ASP A 66 10.87 -8.70 -7.64
N GLU A 67 10.38 -8.71 -6.40
CA GLU A 67 11.12 -8.17 -5.27
C GLU A 67 10.71 -8.84 -3.97
N CYS A 68 11.67 -8.94 -3.05
CA CYS A 68 11.44 -9.42 -1.70
C CYS A 68 12.10 -8.45 -0.72
N VAL A 69 11.29 -7.80 0.11
CA VAL A 69 11.76 -6.82 1.07
C VAL A 69 11.52 -7.36 2.47
N THR A 70 12.56 -7.43 3.29
CA THR A 70 12.45 -7.85 4.68
C THR A 70 12.25 -6.63 5.57
N LYS A 71 11.14 -6.59 6.26
CA LYS A 71 10.80 -5.54 7.23
C LYS A 71 11.00 -6.07 8.65
N ASP A 72 10.81 -5.22 9.66
CA ASP A 72 11.04 -5.63 11.05
C ASP A 72 10.10 -6.74 11.52
N GLU A 73 8.86 -6.72 11.07
CA GLU A 73 7.84 -7.67 11.53
C GLU A 73 7.38 -8.69 10.49
N PHE A 74 7.68 -8.44 9.22
CA PHE A 74 7.22 -9.30 8.14
C PHE A 74 8.12 -9.25 6.92
N HIS A 75 7.97 -10.25 6.05
CA HIS A 75 8.55 -10.25 4.71
C HIS A 75 7.49 -9.76 3.74
N GLU A 76 7.88 -8.86 2.84
CA GLU A 76 7.00 -8.35 1.80
C GLU A 76 7.49 -8.83 0.44
N ILE A 77 6.63 -9.55 -0.27
CA ILE A 77 6.96 -10.05 -1.61
C ILE A 77 6.11 -9.29 -2.62
N GLN A 78 6.76 -8.72 -3.61
CA GLN A 78 6.12 -7.94 -4.66
C GLN A 78 6.23 -8.65 -5.99
N CYS A 79 5.14 -8.65 -6.75
CA CYS A 79 5.08 -9.27 -8.08
C CYS A 79 4.10 -8.51 -8.97
N SER A 80 4.06 -8.88 -10.24
CA SER A 80 3.06 -8.32 -11.15
C SER A 80 1.65 -8.64 -10.69
N VAL A 81 0.72 -7.73 -10.89
CA VAL A 81 -0.68 -7.93 -10.53
C VAL A 81 -1.22 -9.24 -11.12
N ASN A 82 -0.86 -9.54 -12.36
CA ASN A 82 -1.34 -10.75 -13.05
C ASN A 82 -0.74 -12.03 -12.50
N GLU A 83 0.37 -11.96 -11.78
CA GLU A 83 1.09 -13.13 -11.27
C GLU A 83 0.84 -13.41 -9.79
N ILE A 84 0.08 -12.57 -9.11
CA ILE A 84 -0.07 -12.68 -7.65
C ILE A 84 -0.55 -14.06 -7.19
N TYR A 85 -1.51 -14.65 -7.88
CA TYR A 85 -2.03 -15.96 -7.50
C TYR A 85 -1.04 -17.10 -7.80
N ASN A 86 -0.33 -17.00 -8.91
CA ASN A 86 0.70 -17.97 -9.27
C ASN A 86 1.86 -17.96 -8.27
N VAL A 87 2.31 -16.76 -7.89
CA VAL A 87 3.37 -16.58 -6.90
C VAL A 87 2.92 -17.13 -5.55
N LYS A 88 1.73 -16.76 -5.11
CA LYS A 88 1.18 -17.24 -3.85
C LYS A 88 1.08 -18.77 -3.81
N LYS A 89 0.60 -19.37 -4.90
CA LYS A 89 0.46 -20.82 -4.99
C LYS A 89 1.81 -21.53 -4.83
N LYS A 90 2.87 -20.97 -5.39
CA LYS A 90 4.22 -21.52 -5.23
C LYS A 90 4.73 -21.32 -3.80
N LEU A 91 4.44 -20.20 -3.19
CA LEU A 91 4.81 -19.94 -1.79
C LEU A 91 4.10 -20.87 -0.82
N GLU A 92 2.86 -21.24 -1.10
CA GLU A 92 2.06 -22.14 -0.27
C GLU A 92 2.70 -23.52 -0.08
N LYS A 93 3.63 -23.90 -0.92
CA LYS A 93 4.36 -25.17 -0.79
C LYS A 93 5.20 -25.23 0.49
N LYS A 94 5.65 -24.08 0.99
CA LYS A 94 6.49 -23.99 2.20
C LYS A 94 5.92 -23.09 3.28
N ILE A 95 4.93 -22.27 2.96
CA ILE A 95 4.36 -21.29 3.87
C ILE A 95 2.89 -21.64 4.10
N ASN A 96 2.49 -21.75 5.36
CA ASN A 96 1.13 -22.12 5.73
C ASN A 96 0.25 -20.90 6.04
N ASN A 97 0.85 -19.85 6.58
CA ASN A 97 0.09 -18.66 7.01
C ASN A 97 0.62 -17.41 6.35
N PHE A 98 -0.28 -16.65 5.78
CA PHE A 98 0.01 -15.35 5.17
C PHE A 98 -0.65 -14.25 5.98
N ILE A 99 0.04 -13.13 6.16
CA ILE A 99 -0.55 -11.96 6.82
C ILE A 99 -1.58 -11.34 5.87
N SER A 100 -1.20 -11.13 4.62
CA SER A 100 -2.09 -10.54 3.62
C SER A 100 -1.64 -10.86 2.21
N THR A 101 -2.58 -10.80 1.28
CA THR A 101 -2.34 -10.93 -0.15
C THR A 101 -3.24 -9.92 -0.82
N ASN A 102 -2.67 -8.80 -1.28
CA ASN A 102 -3.42 -7.66 -1.80
C ASN A 102 -2.73 -7.06 -3.01
N ILE A 103 -3.49 -6.27 -3.76
CA ILE A 103 -2.96 -5.44 -4.83
C ILE A 103 -2.79 -4.05 -4.23
N GLU A 104 -1.58 -3.51 -4.29
CA GLU A 104 -1.26 -2.21 -3.69
C GLU A 104 -0.57 -1.29 -4.69
N TRP A 105 -0.66 0.00 -4.43
CA TRP A 105 0.03 1.02 -5.19
C TRP A 105 1.36 1.29 -4.50
N ILE A 106 2.46 0.95 -5.17
CA ILE A 106 3.81 1.11 -4.62
C ILE A 106 4.43 2.37 -5.21
N GLN A 107 4.93 3.25 -4.36
CA GLN A 107 5.53 4.50 -4.78
C GLN A 107 6.78 4.29 -5.64
N LEU A 108 6.90 5.10 -6.69
CA LEU A 108 8.11 5.12 -7.54
C LEU A 108 9.19 5.97 -6.91
N ASN A 109 8.79 7.07 -6.28
CA ASN A 109 9.69 8.01 -5.60
C ASN A 109 9.08 8.45 -4.29
N SER A 110 9.94 8.76 -3.31
CA SER A 110 9.51 9.30 -2.03
C SER A 110 9.58 10.82 -2.06
N VAL A 111 8.66 11.47 -1.35
CA VAL A 111 8.67 12.91 -1.13
C VAL A 111 8.89 13.15 0.35
N GLN A 112 9.93 13.91 0.69
CA GLN A 112 10.18 14.30 2.07
C GLN A 112 9.42 15.57 2.40
N VAL A 113 8.91 15.64 3.61
CA VAL A 113 8.21 16.82 4.11
C VAL A 113 8.84 17.27 5.41
N SER A 114 8.63 18.54 5.78
CA SER A 114 9.09 19.07 7.06
C SER A 114 8.33 18.38 8.20
N LYS A 115 8.91 18.39 9.40
CA LYS A 115 8.29 17.79 10.58
C LYS A 115 6.91 18.38 10.86
N GLU A 116 6.75 19.67 10.65
CA GLU A 116 5.46 20.36 10.82
C GLU A 116 4.41 19.84 9.85
N LYS A 117 4.79 19.70 8.57
CA LYS A 117 3.88 19.17 7.54
C LYS A 117 3.57 17.69 7.77
N GLU A 118 4.51 16.95 8.35
CA GLU A 118 4.31 15.54 8.68
C GLU A 118 3.18 15.36 9.67
N GLU A 119 3.11 16.17 10.71
CA GLU A 119 2.04 16.12 11.70
C GLU A 119 0.69 16.39 11.05
N ASN A 120 0.62 17.39 10.15
CA ASN A 120 -0.59 17.71 9.41
C ASN A 120 -1.02 16.57 8.48
N LEU A 121 -0.06 15.89 7.86
CA LEU A 121 -0.33 14.76 6.98
C LEU A 121 -0.86 13.54 7.75
N ILE A 122 -0.31 13.28 8.92
CA ILE A 122 -0.76 12.17 9.77
C ILE A 122 -2.24 12.41 10.17
N GLU A 123 -2.57 13.62 10.58
CA GLU A 123 -3.93 14.00 10.91
C GLU A 123 -4.87 13.85 9.70
N PHE A 124 -4.41 14.27 8.53
CA PHE A 124 -5.13 14.13 7.26
C PHE A 124 -5.41 12.65 6.96
N PHE A 125 -4.41 11.79 7.08
CA PHE A 125 -4.57 10.35 6.82
C PHE A 125 -5.53 9.72 7.83
N GLU A 126 -5.44 10.09 9.09
CA GLU A 126 -6.36 9.60 10.12
C GLU A 126 -7.81 9.99 9.82
N THR A 127 -8.02 11.22 9.36
CA THR A 127 -9.35 11.70 8.97
C THR A 127 -9.90 10.91 7.78
N LEU A 128 -9.04 10.61 6.80
CA LEU A 128 -9.45 9.79 5.65
C LEU A 128 -9.83 8.37 6.07
N ILE A 129 -9.03 7.75 6.93
CA ILE A 129 -9.27 6.38 7.39
C ILE A 129 -10.57 6.29 8.19
N ASP A 130 -10.95 7.34 8.89
CA ASP A 130 -12.19 7.37 9.66
C ASP A 130 -13.45 7.41 8.78
N ASP A 131 -13.31 7.74 7.50
CA ASP A 131 -14.44 7.69 6.57
C ASP A 131 -14.76 6.23 6.23
N GLU A 132 -16.03 5.86 6.39
CA GLU A 132 -16.49 4.48 6.19
C GLU A 132 -16.27 3.96 4.77
N ASP A 133 -16.24 4.84 3.79
CA ASP A 133 -16.09 4.47 2.39
C ASP A 133 -14.62 4.28 1.97
N VAL A 134 -13.68 4.72 2.81
CA VAL A 134 -12.26 4.60 2.53
C VAL A 134 -11.74 3.21 2.90
N GLN A 135 -11.17 2.50 1.94
CA GLN A 135 -10.62 1.16 2.13
C GLN A 135 -9.11 1.18 2.35
N ASN A 136 -8.39 1.93 1.52
CA ASN A 136 -6.94 2.02 1.59
C ASN A 136 -6.46 3.41 1.17
N ILE A 137 -5.32 3.80 1.72
CA ILE A 137 -4.64 5.04 1.37
C ILE A 137 -3.20 4.69 1.00
N PHE A 138 -2.74 5.20 -0.15
CA PHE A 138 -1.36 5.03 -0.58
C PHE A 138 -0.74 6.41 -0.77
N SER A 139 0.47 6.59 -0.25
CA SER A 139 1.16 7.87 -0.28
C SER A 139 2.62 7.69 -0.64
N ASN A 140 3.19 8.66 -1.34
CA ASN A 140 4.62 8.69 -1.63
C ASN A 140 5.39 9.58 -0.66
N VAL A 141 4.76 9.98 0.42
CA VAL A 141 5.40 10.79 1.47
C VAL A 141 6.24 9.89 2.36
N LYS A 142 7.51 10.24 2.54
CA LYS A 142 8.40 9.56 3.48
C LYS A 142 8.29 10.26 4.82
N LEU A 143 7.73 9.55 5.80
CA LEU A 143 7.60 10.08 7.16
C LEU A 143 8.93 9.94 7.90
N ASN A 144 9.26 10.96 8.69
CA ASN A 144 10.51 10.99 9.45
C ASN A 144 10.42 10.22 10.76
N THR A 145 9.22 9.82 11.13
CA THR A 145 8.97 8.99 12.31
C THR A 145 8.95 7.53 11.91
N ASN A 146 9.63 6.73 12.70
CA ASN A 146 9.56 5.28 12.55
C ASN A 146 9.87 4.59 13.81
#